data_254443fb1876c94e89eef4e4b10b76e8
#
_entry.id   254443fb1876c94e89eef4e4b10b76e8
#
_cell.length_a   1.000
_cell.length_b   1.000
_cell.length_c   1.000
_cell.angle_alpha   90.00
_cell.angle_beta   90.00
_cell.angle_gamma   90.00
#
_symmetry.space_group_name_H-M   'P 1'
#
loop_
_entity.id
_entity.type
_entity.pdbx_description
1 polymer ?
#
loop_
_entity_poly.entity_id
_entity_poly.type
_entity_poly.pdbx_seq_one_letter_code
_entity_poly.pdbx_strand_id
1 'polypeptide(L)'
;MVKHTPPPPQQHSTLPIVIGIVAALLLLAALKWEDVARRFKDGTWGLSEERQQQLDETLGRNEHAEQYVLIAAVAGWYKCYLCEEGIYWLNKGEIAKIGITTNPVERYAQKWLEDNRVEYIIEIEGDLARVRKAEIERIASYPFLPENMARPKEKRLVVPVFHKTFAFR
;
A
#
# COMPACT_ATOMS: atom_id res chain seq x y z
N MET A 1 -30.95 -54.84 -52.51
CA MET A 1 -30.60 -53.57 -51.88
C MET A 1 -30.66 -53.73 -50.38
N VAL A 2 -29.53 -53.85 -49.73
CA VAL A 2 -29.44 -53.99 -48.26
C VAL A 2 -29.33 -52.55 -47.70
N LYS A 3 -30.33 -52.11 -46.92
CA LYS A 3 -30.30 -50.80 -46.25
C LYS A 3 -29.36 -50.92 -45.04
N HIS A 4 -28.20 -50.25 -45.12
CA HIS A 4 -27.33 -50.03 -43.94
C HIS A 4 -27.94 -48.97 -43.06
N THR A 5 -28.40 -49.36 -41.90
CA THR A 5 -28.80 -48.43 -40.80
C THR A 5 -27.52 -47.98 -40.07
N PRO A 6 -27.27 -46.69 -39.95
CA PRO A 6 -26.09 -46.22 -39.19
C PRO A 6 -26.21 -46.55 -37.70
N PRO A 7 -25.10 -46.84 -37.01
CA PRO A 7 -25.14 -47.14 -35.57
C PRO A 7 -25.59 -45.92 -34.79
N PRO A 8 -26.26 -46.12 -33.63
CA PRO A 8 -26.69 -45.00 -32.80
C PRO A 8 -25.50 -44.19 -32.25
N PRO A 9 -25.64 -42.89 -32.05
CA PRO A 9 -24.58 -42.08 -31.50
C PRO A 9 -24.20 -42.56 -30.09
N GLN A 10 -22.90 -42.80 -29.87
CA GLN A 10 -22.39 -43.12 -28.54
C GLN A 10 -22.52 -41.88 -27.65
N GLN A 11 -23.43 -41.93 -26.68
CA GLN A 11 -23.52 -40.93 -25.61
C GLN A 11 -22.33 -41.11 -24.66
N HIS A 12 -21.28 -40.31 -24.84
CA HIS A 12 -20.21 -40.23 -23.86
C HIS A 12 -20.76 -39.56 -22.60
N SER A 13 -20.95 -40.32 -21.53
CA SER A 13 -21.35 -39.78 -20.23
C SER A 13 -20.27 -38.84 -19.70
N THR A 14 -20.57 -37.56 -19.59
CA THR A 14 -19.69 -36.53 -19.01
C THR A 14 -19.69 -36.55 -17.48
N LEU A 15 -20.57 -37.38 -16.89
CA LEU A 15 -20.76 -37.50 -15.44
C LEU A 15 -19.47 -37.82 -14.65
N PRO A 16 -18.63 -38.80 -15.05
CA PRO A 16 -17.41 -39.13 -14.31
C PRO A 16 -16.38 -37.96 -14.35
N ILE A 17 -16.34 -37.19 -15.41
CA ILE A 17 -15.44 -36.02 -15.53
C ILE A 17 -15.88 -34.94 -14.57
N VAL A 18 -17.18 -34.65 -14.50
CA VAL A 18 -17.75 -33.63 -13.59
C VAL A 18 -17.50 -34.01 -12.13
N ILE A 19 -17.72 -35.30 -11.77
CA ILE A 19 -17.46 -35.80 -10.40
C ILE A 19 -15.96 -35.64 -10.06
N GLY A 20 -15.07 -35.97 -10.99
CA GLY A 20 -13.62 -35.83 -10.79
C GLY A 20 -13.20 -34.36 -10.55
N ILE A 21 -13.75 -33.42 -11.31
CA ILE A 21 -13.48 -31.98 -11.14
C ILE A 21 -14.00 -31.48 -9.79
N VAL A 22 -15.22 -31.85 -9.41
CA VAL A 22 -15.81 -31.45 -8.11
C VAL A 22 -15.00 -32.02 -6.95
N ALA A 23 -14.59 -33.28 -7.01
CA ALA A 23 -13.74 -33.89 -6.00
C ALA A 23 -12.37 -33.22 -5.89
N ALA A 24 -11.74 -32.85 -7.01
CA ALA A 24 -10.48 -32.12 -7.03
C ALA A 24 -10.61 -30.71 -6.42
N LEU A 25 -11.70 -30.01 -6.72
CA LEU A 25 -11.97 -28.67 -6.14
C LEU A 25 -12.23 -28.74 -4.63
N LEU A 26 -12.93 -29.75 -4.15
CA LEU A 26 -13.16 -29.99 -2.72
C LEU A 26 -11.86 -30.34 -1.99
N LEU A 27 -10.98 -31.13 -2.60
CA LEU A 27 -9.65 -31.45 -2.07
C LEU A 27 -8.77 -30.18 -1.99
N LEU A 28 -8.75 -29.37 -3.02
CA LEU A 28 -8.02 -28.09 -3.01
C LEU A 28 -8.56 -27.09 -1.97
N ALA A 29 -9.88 -27.08 -1.77
CA ALA A 29 -10.50 -26.26 -0.73
C ALA A 29 -10.15 -26.76 0.68
N ALA A 30 -10.10 -28.08 0.89
CA ALA A 30 -9.71 -28.70 2.16
C ALA A 30 -8.24 -28.40 2.51
N LEU A 31 -7.32 -28.52 1.52
CA LEU A 31 -5.91 -28.20 1.71
C LEU A 31 -5.69 -26.73 2.07
N LYS A 32 -6.43 -25.82 1.44
CA LYS A 32 -6.37 -24.38 1.78
C LYS A 32 -6.97 -24.05 3.15
N TRP A 33 -7.91 -24.86 3.63
CA TRP A 33 -8.53 -24.65 4.92
C TRP A 33 -7.55 -24.92 6.08
N GLU A 34 -6.69 -25.92 5.97
CA GLU A 34 -5.65 -26.23 6.96
C GLU A 34 -4.61 -25.10 7.07
N ASP A 35 -4.31 -24.39 5.96
CA ASP A 35 -3.44 -23.23 5.96
C ASP A 35 -4.06 -22.01 6.68
N VAL A 36 -5.38 -21.99 6.83
CA VAL A 36 -6.12 -20.86 7.42
C VAL A 36 -6.54 -21.11 8.86
N ALA A 37 -6.96 -22.35 9.16
CA ALA A 37 -7.57 -22.70 10.45
C ALA A 37 -6.98 -23.97 11.03
N ARG A 38 -6.86 -24.00 12.37
CA ARG A 38 -6.52 -25.22 13.13
C ARG A 38 -7.59 -25.55 14.14
N ARG A 39 -7.73 -26.86 14.45
CA ARG A 39 -8.61 -27.35 15.51
C ARG A 39 -7.83 -27.46 16.80
N PHE A 40 -8.33 -26.86 17.87
CA PHE A 40 -7.76 -26.96 19.20
C PHE A 40 -8.16 -28.28 19.88
N LYS A 41 -7.45 -28.62 20.98
CA LYS A 41 -7.70 -29.86 21.76
C LYS A 41 -9.10 -29.91 22.37
N ASP A 42 -9.70 -28.75 22.65
CA ASP A 42 -11.07 -28.62 23.15
C ASP A 42 -12.14 -28.74 22.08
N GLY A 43 -11.75 -28.95 20.83
CA GLY A 43 -12.64 -29.11 19.68
C GLY A 43 -13.04 -27.81 18.99
N THR A 44 -12.63 -26.64 19.50
CA THR A 44 -12.88 -25.34 18.85
C THR A 44 -11.96 -25.13 17.65
N TRP A 45 -12.36 -24.21 16.75
CA TRP A 45 -11.56 -23.80 15.60
C TRP A 45 -10.99 -22.41 15.84
N GLY A 46 -9.76 -22.19 15.39
CA GLY A 46 -9.11 -20.89 15.39
C GLY A 46 -8.16 -20.74 14.20
N LEU A 47 -7.51 -19.59 14.09
CA LEU A 47 -6.53 -19.35 13.04
C LEU A 47 -5.36 -20.33 13.15
N SER A 48 -4.78 -20.71 12.02
CA SER A 48 -3.49 -21.39 12.00
C SER A 48 -2.42 -20.51 12.66
N GLU A 49 -1.31 -21.08 13.12
CA GLU A 49 -0.24 -20.30 13.78
C GLU A 49 0.33 -19.24 12.86
N GLU A 50 0.54 -19.58 11.58
CA GLU A 50 1.02 -18.64 10.57
C GLU A 50 0.06 -17.45 10.36
N ARG A 51 -1.24 -17.73 10.31
CA ARG A 51 -2.27 -16.67 10.18
C ARG A 51 -2.40 -15.83 11.42
N GLN A 52 -2.27 -16.42 12.60
CA GLN A 52 -2.27 -15.68 13.85
C GLN A 52 -1.05 -14.75 13.91
N GLN A 53 0.14 -15.24 13.56
CA GLN A 53 1.35 -14.43 13.50
C GLN A 53 1.20 -13.28 12.50
N GLN A 54 0.70 -13.54 11.29
CA GLN A 54 0.43 -12.49 10.28
C GLN A 54 -0.55 -11.42 10.79
N LEU A 55 -1.58 -11.84 11.53
CA LEU A 55 -2.52 -10.92 12.15
C LEU A 55 -1.83 -10.04 13.18
N ASP A 56 -1.10 -10.66 14.12
CA ASP A 56 -0.41 -9.97 15.21
C ASP A 56 0.65 -8.98 14.67
N GLU A 57 1.42 -9.37 13.65
CA GLU A 57 2.36 -8.49 12.96
C GLU A 57 1.66 -7.33 12.24
N THR A 58 0.50 -7.58 11.64
CA THR A 58 -0.27 -6.54 10.94
C THR A 58 -0.88 -5.56 11.91
N LEU A 59 -1.42 -6.04 13.03
CA LEU A 59 -1.96 -5.21 14.10
C LEU A 59 -0.85 -4.39 14.75
N GLY A 60 0.28 -5.03 15.09
CA GLY A 60 1.44 -4.35 15.67
C GLY A 60 1.99 -3.24 14.76
N ARG A 61 2.06 -3.47 13.45
CA ARG A 61 2.46 -2.42 12.50
C ARG A 61 1.47 -1.24 12.46
N ASN A 62 0.18 -1.51 12.64
CA ASN A 62 -0.83 -0.44 12.67
C ASN A 62 -0.78 0.38 13.97
N GLU A 63 -0.25 -0.16 15.05
CA GLU A 63 -0.06 0.53 16.33
C GLU A 63 1.17 1.45 16.33
N HIS A 64 2.14 1.21 15.44
CA HIS A 64 3.43 1.91 15.36
C HIS A 64 3.64 2.58 14.00
N ALA A 65 2.71 3.45 13.62
CA ALA A 65 2.84 4.24 12.41
C ALA A 65 3.53 5.59 12.70
N GLU A 66 4.17 6.15 11.68
CA GLU A 66 4.77 7.49 11.71
C GLU A 66 4.19 8.37 10.62
N GLN A 67 3.85 9.61 10.97
CA GLN A 67 3.70 10.69 10.02
C GLN A 67 5.01 11.46 9.96
N TYR A 68 5.54 11.62 8.77
CA TYR A 68 6.84 12.24 8.53
C TYR A 68 6.77 13.30 7.45
N VAL A 69 7.77 14.16 7.47
CA VAL A 69 8.09 15.04 6.35
C VAL A 69 9.50 14.75 5.82
N LEU A 70 9.69 14.91 4.51
CA LEU A 70 11.01 15.08 3.93
C LEU A 70 11.22 16.57 3.72
N ILE A 71 12.27 17.11 4.30
CA ILE A 71 12.65 18.51 4.12
C ILE A 71 13.89 18.64 3.24
N ALA A 72 14.00 19.72 2.51
CA ALA A 72 15.19 20.03 1.72
C ALA A 72 16.41 20.22 2.63
N ALA A 73 17.41 19.36 2.53
CA ALA A 73 18.66 19.45 3.30
C ALA A 73 19.52 20.66 2.89
N VAL A 74 19.41 21.08 1.63
CA VAL A 74 20.10 22.25 1.05
C VAL A 74 19.17 23.00 0.11
N ALA A 75 19.37 24.29 -0.06
CA ALA A 75 18.65 25.06 -1.07
C ALA A 75 19.04 24.62 -2.48
N GLY A 76 18.03 24.50 -3.37
CA GLY A 76 18.31 24.07 -4.75
C GLY A 76 17.07 23.65 -5.53
N TRP A 77 17.31 23.18 -6.75
CA TRP A 77 16.28 22.62 -7.62
C TRP A 77 16.01 21.16 -7.23
N TYR A 78 14.73 20.86 -6.98
CA TYR A 78 14.22 19.55 -6.64
C TYR A 78 13.27 19.06 -7.73
N LYS A 79 13.18 17.76 -7.92
CA LYS A 79 12.18 17.15 -8.81
C LYS A 79 10.79 17.52 -8.31
N CYS A 80 9.91 17.96 -9.20
CA CYS A 80 8.52 18.25 -8.89
C CYS A 80 7.63 17.41 -9.81
N TYR A 81 6.85 16.49 -9.23
CA TYR A 81 6.05 15.56 -10.04
C TYR A 81 4.80 16.20 -10.65
N LEU A 82 4.34 17.31 -10.08
CA LEU A 82 3.10 17.99 -10.49
C LEU A 82 3.34 19.40 -11.04
N CYS A 83 4.61 19.83 -11.12
CA CYS A 83 4.96 21.11 -11.74
C CYS A 83 5.15 20.93 -13.24
N GLU A 84 4.74 21.91 -14.02
CA GLU A 84 4.87 21.94 -15.49
C GLU A 84 6.33 21.76 -15.95
N GLU A 85 7.26 22.42 -15.25
CA GLU A 85 8.71 22.37 -15.57
C GLU A 85 9.38 21.09 -15.04
N GLY A 86 8.69 20.22 -14.28
CA GLY A 86 9.23 19.00 -13.69
C GLY A 86 10.23 19.21 -12.54
N ILE A 87 10.60 20.46 -12.25
CA ILE A 87 11.51 20.87 -11.17
C ILE A 87 10.96 22.09 -10.44
N TYR A 88 11.40 22.27 -9.19
CA TYR A 88 11.00 23.41 -8.37
C TYR A 88 12.08 23.78 -7.37
N TRP A 89 12.28 25.10 -7.13
CA TRP A 89 13.25 25.57 -6.15
C TRP A 89 12.71 25.48 -4.73
N LEU A 90 13.44 24.79 -3.86
CA LEU A 90 13.21 24.78 -2.42
C LEU A 90 14.39 25.42 -1.70
N ASN A 91 14.07 26.18 -0.65
CA ASN A 91 15.06 26.62 0.31
C ASN A 91 15.34 25.48 1.32
N LYS A 92 16.50 25.53 2.00
CA LYS A 92 16.80 24.58 3.07
C LYS A 92 15.68 24.60 4.13
N GLY A 93 15.22 23.42 4.55
CA GLY A 93 14.17 23.23 5.53
C GLY A 93 12.74 23.23 4.96
N GLU A 94 12.53 23.61 3.68
CA GLU A 94 11.20 23.56 3.09
C GLU A 94 10.78 22.10 2.83
N ILE A 95 9.46 21.84 2.99
CA ILE A 95 8.90 20.49 2.87
C ILE A 95 8.87 20.04 1.41
N ALA A 96 9.57 18.94 1.12
CA ALA A 96 9.57 18.27 -0.17
C ALA A 96 8.50 17.16 -0.26
N LYS A 97 8.14 16.53 0.88
CA LYS A 97 7.11 15.49 0.97
C LYS A 97 6.49 15.45 2.36
N ILE A 98 5.23 15.07 2.42
CA ILE A 98 4.50 14.66 3.62
C ILE A 98 4.06 13.21 3.38
N GLY A 99 4.12 12.33 4.38
CA GLY A 99 3.69 10.94 4.21
C GLY A 99 3.60 10.21 5.53
N ILE A 100 3.06 8.98 5.45
CA ILE A 100 3.00 8.04 6.56
C ILE A 100 3.73 6.74 6.22
N THR A 101 4.14 6.02 7.24
CA THR A 101 4.67 4.66 7.11
C THR A 101 4.34 3.83 8.34
N THR A 102 4.11 2.53 8.15
CA THR A 102 4.04 1.50 9.19
C THR A 102 5.32 0.66 9.25
N ASN A 103 6.31 1.00 8.42
CA ASN A 103 7.63 0.40 8.42
C ASN A 103 8.70 1.49 8.23
N PRO A 104 9.03 2.24 9.30
CA PRO A 104 9.94 3.38 9.23
C PRO A 104 11.35 2.99 8.83
N VAL A 105 11.85 1.84 9.32
CA VAL A 105 13.23 1.39 9.10
C VAL A 105 13.54 1.15 7.61
N GLU A 106 12.56 0.65 6.86
CA GLU A 106 12.73 0.32 5.43
C GLU A 106 12.17 1.40 4.50
N ARG A 107 11.60 2.50 5.04
CA ARG A 107 10.90 3.48 4.22
C ARG A 107 11.79 4.17 3.21
N TYR A 108 12.99 4.58 3.63
CA TYR A 108 13.98 5.21 2.78
C TYR A 108 15.38 4.74 3.17
N ALA A 109 16.14 4.22 2.21
CA ALA A 109 17.56 3.98 2.41
C ALA A 109 18.30 5.32 2.60
N GLN A 110 19.31 5.35 3.48
CA GLN A 110 20.12 6.54 3.74
C GLN A 110 20.66 7.16 2.44
N LYS A 111 21.22 6.30 1.56
CA LYS A 111 21.71 6.73 0.24
C LYS A 111 20.64 7.44 -0.59
N TRP A 112 19.37 6.97 -0.54
CA TRP A 112 18.29 7.62 -1.28
C TRP A 112 18.01 9.02 -0.75
N LEU A 113 18.03 9.22 0.57
CA LEU A 113 17.85 10.54 1.19
C LEU A 113 18.96 11.50 0.76
N GLU A 114 20.22 11.04 0.77
CA GLU A 114 21.39 11.79 0.33
C GLU A 114 21.31 12.15 -1.16
N ASP A 115 21.04 11.18 -2.04
CA ASP A 115 20.92 11.38 -3.48
C ASP A 115 19.81 12.39 -3.85
N ASN A 116 18.72 12.41 -3.06
CA ASN A 116 17.61 13.37 -3.22
C ASN A 116 17.80 14.66 -2.40
N ARG A 117 18.88 14.76 -1.62
CA ARG A 117 19.24 15.92 -0.78
C ARG A 117 18.12 16.32 0.19
N VAL A 118 17.51 15.31 0.85
CA VAL A 118 16.43 15.52 1.81
C VAL A 118 16.75 14.86 3.15
N GLU A 119 16.19 15.41 4.22
CA GLU A 119 16.22 14.87 5.56
C GLU A 119 14.85 14.32 5.94
N TYR A 120 14.83 13.20 6.65
CA TYR A 120 13.61 12.55 7.15
C TYR A 120 13.34 13.06 8.58
N ILE A 121 12.17 13.66 8.80
CA ILE A 121 11.76 14.19 10.09
C ILE A 121 10.43 13.56 10.47
N ILE A 122 10.38 12.90 11.63
CA ILE A 122 9.14 12.39 12.21
C ILE A 122 8.43 13.56 12.90
N GLU A 123 7.16 13.80 12.55
CA GLU A 123 6.33 14.82 13.19
C GLU A 123 5.39 14.20 14.23
N ILE A 124 4.83 12.99 13.95
CA ILE A 124 3.90 12.29 14.85
C ILE A 124 4.13 10.80 14.77
N GLU A 125 4.07 10.12 15.93
CA GLU A 125 4.05 8.67 16.07
C GLU A 125 2.74 8.23 16.75
N GLY A 126 2.29 7.01 16.45
CA GLY A 126 1.11 6.41 17.08
C GLY A 126 0.39 5.41 16.19
N ASP A 127 -0.88 5.18 16.50
CA ASP A 127 -1.72 4.31 15.66
C ASP A 127 -1.96 4.92 14.27
N LEU A 128 -2.17 4.03 13.30
CA LEU A 128 -2.31 4.41 11.88
C LEU A 128 -3.46 5.41 11.64
N ALA A 129 -4.56 5.33 12.38
CA ALA A 129 -5.71 6.22 12.19
C ALA A 129 -5.36 7.66 12.62
N ARG A 130 -4.69 7.80 13.77
CA ARG A 130 -4.20 9.09 14.27
C ARG A 130 -3.17 9.71 13.31
N VAL A 131 -2.20 8.90 12.89
CA VAL A 131 -1.11 9.32 12.01
C VAL A 131 -1.65 9.71 10.64
N ARG A 132 -2.62 8.97 10.10
CA ARG A 132 -3.28 9.30 8.84
C ARG A 132 -4.09 10.60 8.91
N LYS A 133 -4.79 10.84 10.02
CA LYS A 133 -5.49 12.10 10.24
C LYS A 133 -4.51 13.27 10.18
N ALA A 134 -3.38 13.16 10.89
CA ALA A 134 -2.33 14.17 10.90
C ALA A 134 -1.74 14.42 9.51
N GLU A 135 -1.49 13.36 8.72
CA GLU A 135 -1.02 13.50 7.33
C GLU A 135 -1.99 14.33 6.49
N ILE A 136 -3.29 14.01 6.56
CA ILE A 136 -4.34 14.72 5.80
C ILE A 136 -4.39 16.19 6.19
N GLU A 137 -4.39 16.50 7.49
CA GLU A 137 -4.39 17.87 8.01
C GLU A 137 -3.12 18.62 7.58
N ARG A 138 -1.97 17.95 7.62
CA ARG A 138 -0.68 18.53 7.23
C ARG A 138 -0.62 18.85 5.73
N ILE A 139 -1.13 17.94 4.88
CA ILE A 139 -1.21 18.19 3.43
C ILE A 139 -2.20 19.32 3.14
N ALA A 140 -3.37 19.34 3.80
CA ALA A 140 -4.38 20.38 3.61
C ALA A 140 -3.86 21.78 4.02
N SER A 141 -3.01 21.84 5.04
CA SER A 141 -2.41 23.10 5.50
C SER A 141 -1.19 23.55 4.69
N TYR A 142 -0.57 22.66 3.91
CA TYR A 142 0.66 22.93 3.16
C TYR A 142 0.60 24.19 2.27
N PRO A 143 -0.47 24.45 1.50
CA PRO A 143 -0.56 25.66 0.66
C PRO A 143 -0.43 26.96 1.45
N PHE A 144 -0.76 26.95 2.74
CA PHE A 144 -0.81 28.12 3.61
C PHE A 144 0.44 28.28 4.49
N LEU A 145 1.45 27.43 4.32
CA LEU A 145 2.71 27.58 5.02
C LEU A 145 3.37 28.94 4.68
N PRO A 146 3.98 29.63 5.66
CA PRO A 146 4.55 30.95 5.46
C PRO A 146 5.50 31.04 4.27
N GLU A 147 6.38 30.06 4.11
CA GLU A 147 7.34 29.96 3.02
C GLU A 147 6.66 29.81 1.64
N ASN A 148 5.53 29.10 1.57
CA ASN A 148 4.75 28.96 0.35
C ASN A 148 3.94 30.23 0.05
N MET A 149 3.37 30.86 1.07
CA MET A 149 2.61 32.10 0.95
C MET A 149 3.49 33.30 0.59
N ALA A 150 4.77 33.30 0.95
CA ALA A 150 5.73 34.31 0.56
C ALA A 150 6.07 34.32 -0.94
N ARG A 151 5.73 33.23 -1.66
CA ARG A 151 5.94 33.12 -3.10
C ARG A 151 4.88 33.89 -3.90
N PRO A 152 5.22 34.38 -5.10
CA PRO A 152 4.24 34.88 -6.06
C PRO A 152 3.10 33.84 -6.26
N LYS A 153 1.86 34.32 -6.42
CA LYS A 153 0.66 33.47 -6.44
C LYS A 153 0.76 32.31 -7.45
N GLU A 154 1.31 32.58 -8.62
CA GLU A 154 1.51 31.64 -9.74
C GLU A 154 2.59 30.58 -9.45
N LYS A 155 3.43 30.82 -8.44
CA LYS A 155 4.49 29.88 -8.01
C LYS A 155 4.18 29.17 -6.70
N ARG A 156 2.98 29.34 -6.13
CA ARG A 156 2.60 28.64 -4.91
C ARG A 156 2.26 27.18 -5.22
N LEU A 157 2.78 26.30 -4.39
CA LEU A 157 2.50 24.87 -4.49
C LEU A 157 1.23 24.52 -3.71
N VAL A 158 0.40 23.66 -4.28
CA VAL A 158 -0.80 23.10 -3.62
C VAL A 158 -0.43 21.90 -2.74
N VAL A 159 0.58 21.14 -3.16
CA VAL A 159 1.15 20.00 -2.42
C VAL A 159 2.67 20.01 -2.55
N PRO A 160 3.42 19.35 -1.65
CA PRO A 160 4.87 19.25 -1.74
C PRO A 160 5.36 18.64 -3.07
N VAL A 161 6.56 19.01 -3.49
CA VAL A 161 7.13 18.67 -4.81
C VAL A 161 7.22 17.15 -5.10
N PHE A 162 7.39 16.31 -4.09
CA PHE A 162 7.46 14.85 -4.25
C PHE A 162 6.09 14.16 -4.18
N HIS A 163 4.98 14.91 -4.08
CA HIS A 163 3.66 14.33 -4.25
C HIS A 163 3.37 14.06 -5.73
N LYS A 164 2.74 12.91 -6.02
CA LYS A 164 2.37 12.49 -7.38
C LYS A 164 0.90 12.74 -7.69
N THR A 165 0.13 13.16 -6.71
CA THR A 165 -1.31 13.44 -6.83
C THR A 165 -1.69 14.58 -5.91
N PHE A 166 -2.78 15.28 -6.25
CA PHE A 166 -3.40 16.29 -5.38
C PHE A 166 -4.39 15.69 -4.37
N ALA A 167 -4.70 14.40 -4.51
CA ALA A 167 -5.70 13.75 -3.67
C ALA A 167 -5.15 13.39 -2.28
N PHE A 168 -5.97 13.56 -1.27
CA PHE A 168 -5.81 12.92 0.03
C PHE A 168 -6.10 11.43 -0.15
N ARG A 169 -5.19 10.55 0.22
CA ARG A 169 -5.37 9.09 0.12
C ARG A 169 -5.70 8.48 1.46
#